data_dc6c997cac5043d6d619ecd623a6547a
#
_entry.id   dc6c997cac5043d6d619ecd623a6547a
#
_cell.length_a   1.000
_cell.length_b   1.000
_cell.length_c   1.000
_cell.angle_alpha   90.00
_cell.angle_beta   90.00
_cell.angle_gamma   90.00
#
_symmetry.space_group_name_H-M   'P 1'
#
loop_
_entity.id
_entity.type
_entity.pdbx_description
1 polymer ?
#
loop_
_entity_poly.entity_id
_entity_poly.type
_entity_poly.pdbx_seq_one_letter_code
_entity_poly.pdbx_strand_id
1 'polypeptide(L)'
;SAASDVYKRQFLDMKPEIFEGMWRILCYGAFLSSQSILRLMLDQKEDASKQSIFYTGASGSMRGKAMFSSFASGKGAMRLMCQSIAKEFGPKGIHIAHFIIDGVINGDKVVKGFPEFAEKLGEEGMLNLDAIAQTYWSIHQQDKSAWTHEVDLRPNIEPF
;
A
#
# COMPACT_ATOMS: atom_id res chain seq x y z
N SER A 1 14.36 2.16 -14.37
CA SER A 1 15.06 2.39 -13.10
C SER A 1 15.19 1.06 -12.36
N ALA A 2 16.29 0.77 -11.67
CA ALA A 2 16.52 -0.52 -11.01
C ALA A 2 15.41 -0.88 -9.97
N ALA A 3 14.75 0.10 -9.35
CA ALA A 3 13.61 -0.14 -8.47
C ALA A 3 12.40 -0.70 -9.24
N SER A 4 12.18 -0.26 -10.49
CA SER A 4 11.15 -0.83 -11.35
C SER A 4 11.56 -2.18 -11.93
N ASP A 5 12.86 -2.45 -12.07
CA ASP A 5 13.37 -3.67 -12.67
C ASP A 5 13.18 -4.90 -11.77
N VAL A 6 13.04 -4.71 -10.45
CA VAL A 6 12.67 -5.80 -9.53
C VAL A 6 11.28 -6.33 -9.81
N TYR A 7 10.34 -5.44 -10.18
CA TYR A 7 8.93 -5.79 -10.41
C TYR A 7 8.58 -5.93 -11.89
N LYS A 8 9.47 -5.46 -12.78
CA LYS A 8 9.22 -5.36 -14.21
C LYS A 8 9.72 -6.62 -14.92
N ARG A 9 8.80 -7.44 -15.43
CA ARG A 9 9.11 -8.66 -16.18
C ARG A 9 8.14 -8.82 -17.35
N GLN A 10 8.67 -9.24 -18.48
CA GLN A 10 7.86 -9.75 -19.60
C GLN A 10 7.04 -10.95 -19.11
N PHE A 11 5.77 -11.01 -19.50
CA PHE A 11 4.88 -12.06 -19.01
C PHE A 11 5.32 -13.46 -19.41
N LEU A 12 5.77 -13.64 -20.65
CA LEU A 12 6.24 -14.93 -21.17
C LEU A 12 7.58 -15.38 -20.56
N ASP A 13 8.40 -14.43 -20.09
CA ASP A 13 9.69 -14.69 -19.46
C ASP A 13 9.59 -14.81 -17.93
N MET A 14 8.39 -14.63 -17.38
CA MET A 14 8.17 -14.68 -15.93
C MET A 14 8.17 -16.12 -15.45
N LYS A 15 9.12 -16.46 -14.58
CA LYS A 15 9.14 -17.75 -13.93
C LYS A 15 8.01 -17.84 -12.89
N PRO A 16 7.32 -19.00 -12.79
CA PRO A 16 6.25 -19.21 -11.81
C PRO A 16 6.66 -18.87 -10.37
N GLU A 17 7.90 -19.19 -9.99
CA GLU A 17 8.43 -18.95 -8.65
C GLU A 17 8.55 -17.44 -8.34
N ILE A 18 8.84 -16.61 -9.34
CA ILE A 18 8.90 -15.16 -9.19
C ILE A 18 7.49 -14.61 -9.00
N PHE A 19 6.52 -15.09 -9.77
CA PHE A 19 5.13 -14.68 -9.63
C PHE A 19 4.57 -15.07 -8.26
N GLU A 20 4.76 -16.33 -7.85
CA GLU A 20 4.36 -16.82 -6.53
C GLU A 20 5.06 -16.08 -5.39
N GLY A 21 6.37 -15.88 -5.49
CA GLY A 21 7.16 -15.15 -4.49
C GLY A 21 6.66 -13.72 -4.30
N MET A 22 6.31 -13.03 -5.39
CA MET A 22 5.73 -11.68 -5.33
C MET A 22 4.38 -11.67 -4.62
N TRP A 23 3.50 -12.62 -4.96
CA TRP A 23 2.20 -12.76 -4.31
C TRP A 23 2.34 -13.11 -2.82
N ARG A 24 3.28 -14.00 -2.48
CA ARG A 24 3.59 -14.36 -1.09
C ARG A 24 4.02 -13.14 -0.26
N ILE A 25 4.85 -12.27 -0.82
CA ILE A 25 5.30 -11.06 -0.12
C ILE A 25 4.16 -10.04 0.02
N LEU A 26 3.47 -9.75 -1.09
CA LEU A 26 2.53 -8.62 -1.14
C LEU A 26 1.15 -8.94 -0.57
N CYS A 27 0.66 -10.17 -0.71
CA CYS A 27 -0.66 -10.55 -0.26
C CYS A 27 -0.61 -11.52 0.93
N TYR A 28 0.06 -12.64 0.80
CA TYR A 28 0.07 -13.67 1.85
C TYR A 28 0.78 -13.21 3.12
N GLY A 29 1.87 -12.45 3.01
CA GLY A 29 2.53 -11.81 4.16
C GLY A 29 1.59 -10.84 4.89
N ALA A 30 0.85 -10.02 4.14
CA ALA A 30 -0.16 -9.14 4.71
C ALA A 30 -1.28 -9.92 5.42
N PHE A 31 -1.74 -11.05 4.84
CA PHE A 31 -2.71 -11.95 5.47
C PHE A 31 -2.21 -12.48 6.82
N LEU A 32 -1.02 -13.05 6.87
CA LEU A 32 -0.45 -13.61 8.10
C LEU A 32 -0.28 -12.56 9.20
N SER A 33 0.25 -11.38 8.84
CA SER A 33 0.40 -10.26 9.78
C SER A 33 -0.95 -9.78 10.30
N SER A 34 -1.94 -9.65 9.42
CA SER A 34 -3.29 -9.22 9.79
C SER A 34 -3.97 -10.20 10.73
N GLN A 35 -3.86 -11.49 10.43
CA GLN A 35 -4.46 -12.54 11.27
C GLN A 35 -3.88 -12.52 12.69
N SER A 36 -2.57 -12.30 12.81
CA SER A 36 -1.91 -12.23 14.11
C SER A 36 -2.30 -10.97 14.90
N ILE A 37 -2.26 -9.79 14.23
CA ILE A 37 -2.55 -8.52 14.90
C ILE A 37 -4.03 -8.38 15.28
N LEU A 38 -4.96 -8.85 14.44
CA LEU A 38 -6.39 -8.81 14.72
C LEU A 38 -6.76 -9.62 15.97
N ARG A 39 -6.12 -10.78 16.18
CA ARG A 39 -6.31 -11.55 17.41
C ARG A 39 -5.90 -10.74 18.65
N LEU A 40 -4.71 -10.11 18.60
CA LEU A 40 -4.23 -9.26 19.70
C LEU A 40 -5.14 -8.06 19.93
N MET A 41 -5.61 -7.41 18.86
CA MET A 41 -6.52 -6.26 18.98
C MET A 41 -7.87 -6.63 19.59
N LEU A 42 -8.42 -7.78 19.23
CA LEU A 42 -9.69 -8.25 19.79
C LEU A 42 -9.60 -8.71 21.25
N ASP A 43 -8.42 -9.17 21.69
CA ASP A 43 -8.19 -9.61 23.07
C ASP A 43 -7.98 -8.43 24.03
N GLN A 44 -7.67 -7.23 23.51
CA GLN A 44 -7.52 -6.03 24.33
C GLN A 44 -8.89 -5.51 24.80
N LYS A 45 -9.23 -5.78 26.06
CA LYS A 45 -10.51 -5.41 26.67
C LYS A 45 -10.58 -3.97 27.20
N GLU A 46 -9.44 -3.33 27.42
CA GLU A 46 -9.34 -2.00 28.00
C GLU A 46 -8.67 -1.04 27.02
N ASP A 47 -9.31 0.09 26.79
CA ASP A 47 -8.85 1.20 25.95
C ASP A 47 -8.74 0.90 24.43
N ALA A 48 -9.82 0.36 23.86
CA ALA A 48 -10.00 0.26 22.42
C ALA A 48 -10.15 1.64 21.73
N SER A 49 -9.40 2.65 22.21
CA SER A 49 -9.64 4.03 21.83
C SER A 49 -9.46 4.26 20.35
N LYS A 50 -8.45 3.74 19.70
CA LYS A 50 -8.27 3.84 18.22
C LYS A 50 -7.35 2.74 17.73
N GLN A 51 -7.92 1.67 17.26
CA GLN A 51 -7.15 0.60 16.63
C GLN A 51 -7.27 0.73 15.11
N SER A 52 -6.15 0.72 14.41
CA SER A 52 -6.12 0.81 12.95
C SER A 52 -5.14 -0.17 12.34
N ILE A 53 -5.53 -0.72 11.20
CA ILE A 53 -4.64 -1.50 10.32
C ILE A 53 -4.68 -0.84 8.95
N PHE A 54 -3.51 -0.43 8.46
CA PHE A 54 -3.35 0.24 7.18
C PHE A 54 -2.54 -0.58 6.21
N TYR A 55 -3.07 -0.72 5.00
CA TYR A 55 -2.40 -1.41 3.90
C TYR A 55 -1.86 -0.42 2.90
N THR A 56 -0.55 -0.44 2.71
CA THR A 56 0.10 0.40 1.69
C THR A 56 0.02 -0.27 0.33
N GLY A 57 -0.86 0.26 -0.50
CA GLY A 57 -1.03 -0.11 -1.90
C GLY A 57 -0.14 0.71 -2.84
N ALA A 58 -0.50 0.67 -4.09
CA ALA A 58 0.12 1.42 -5.19
C ALA A 58 -0.88 1.54 -6.34
N SER A 59 -0.54 2.28 -7.41
CA SER A 59 -1.31 2.24 -8.67
C SER A 59 -1.60 0.82 -9.15
N GLY A 60 -0.66 -0.11 -8.93
CA GLY A 60 -0.82 -1.53 -9.21
C GLY A 60 -1.91 -2.24 -8.41
N SER A 61 -2.45 -1.64 -7.34
CA SER A 61 -3.63 -2.15 -6.63
C SER A 61 -4.93 -1.92 -7.40
N MET A 62 -4.94 -0.91 -8.29
CA MET A 62 -6.12 -0.42 -9.00
C MET A 62 -6.15 -0.84 -10.46
N ARG A 63 -4.99 -0.92 -11.09
CA ARG A 63 -4.86 -1.17 -12.53
C ARG A 63 -3.59 -1.94 -12.86
N GLY A 64 -3.68 -2.81 -13.85
CA GLY A 64 -2.51 -3.47 -14.43
C GLY A 64 -1.73 -2.52 -15.34
N LYS A 65 -0.42 -2.77 -15.45
CA LYS A 65 0.46 -2.12 -16.41
C LYS A 65 1.30 -3.21 -17.08
N ALA A 66 1.59 -3.03 -18.36
CA ALA A 66 2.47 -3.94 -19.08
C ALA A 66 3.76 -4.19 -18.28
N MET A 67 4.21 -5.44 -18.21
CA MET A 67 5.39 -5.91 -17.50
C MET A 67 5.30 -5.91 -15.95
N PHE A 68 4.16 -5.57 -15.35
CA PHE A 68 3.95 -5.52 -13.89
C PHE A 68 2.93 -6.54 -13.39
N SER A 69 2.68 -7.62 -14.14
CA SER A 69 1.60 -8.58 -13.82
C SER A 69 1.70 -9.19 -12.43
N SER A 70 2.88 -9.63 -11.98
CA SER A 70 3.06 -10.20 -10.64
C SER A 70 2.84 -9.18 -9.52
N PHE A 71 3.36 -7.96 -9.70
CA PHE A 71 3.18 -6.89 -8.74
C PHE A 71 1.72 -6.45 -8.63
N ALA A 72 1.07 -6.20 -9.76
CA ALA A 72 -0.34 -5.79 -9.80
C ALA A 72 -1.27 -6.89 -9.23
N SER A 73 -1.01 -8.16 -9.56
CA SER A 73 -1.77 -9.29 -8.99
C SER A 73 -1.66 -9.35 -7.47
N GLY A 74 -0.46 -9.21 -6.92
CA GLY A 74 -0.24 -9.22 -5.47
C GLY A 74 -0.88 -8.03 -4.75
N LYS A 75 -0.71 -6.81 -5.31
CA LYS A 75 -1.28 -5.58 -4.74
C LYS A 75 -2.81 -5.53 -4.89
N GLY A 76 -3.37 -5.99 -6.01
CA GLY A 76 -4.81 -6.11 -6.20
C GLY A 76 -5.45 -7.13 -5.25
N ALA A 77 -4.81 -8.29 -5.06
CA ALA A 77 -5.25 -9.29 -4.09
C ALA A 77 -5.26 -8.72 -2.65
N MET A 78 -4.20 -8.02 -2.25
CA MET A 78 -4.13 -7.36 -0.94
C MET A 78 -5.25 -6.31 -0.77
N ARG A 79 -5.56 -5.51 -1.80
CA ARG A 79 -6.65 -4.53 -1.76
C ARG A 79 -8.00 -5.19 -1.50
N LEU A 80 -8.33 -6.26 -2.22
CA LEU A 80 -9.59 -6.98 -2.03
C LEU A 80 -9.65 -7.66 -0.65
N MET A 81 -8.55 -8.21 -0.16
CA MET A 81 -8.45 -8.72 1.19
C MET A 81 -8.72 -7.62 2.22
N CYS A 82 -8.11 -6.45 2.07
CA CYS A 82 -8.36 -5.28 2.92
C CYS A 82 -9.84 -4.91 2.98
N GLN A 83 -10.55 -4.89 1.84
CA GLN A 83 -11.99 -4.63 1.81
C GLN A 83 -12.80 -5.68 2.61
N SER A 84 -12.45 -6.95 2.48
CA SER A 84 -13.14 -8.03 3.19
C SER A 84 -12.99 -7.91 4.70
N ILE A 85 -11.75 -7.73 5.18
CA ILE A 85 -11.50 -7.62 6.61
C ILE A 85 -12.00 -6.29 7.21
N ALA A 86 -12.04 -5.21 6.42
CA ALA A 86 -12.66 -3.96 6.86
C ALA A 86 -14.16 -4.13 7.15
N LYS A 87 -14.89 -4.88 6.31
CA LYS A 87 -16.31 -5.19 6.53
C LYS A 87 -16.53 -6.12 7.72
N GLU A 88 -15.61 -7.04 7.99
CA GLU A 88 -15.72 -8.00 9.10
C GLU A 88 -15.35 -7.37 10.45
N PHE A 89 -14.32 -6.54 10.50
CA PHE A 89 -13.75 -6.02 11.75
C PHE A 89 -14.07 -4.55 12.02
N GLY A 90 -14.52 -3.78 11.04
CA GLY A 90 -15.02 -2.42 11.24
C GLY A 90 -16.13 -2.35 12.29
N PRO A 91 -17.17 -3.20 12.23
CA PRO A 91 -18.21 -3.25 13.28
C PRO A 91 -17.68 -3.58 14.67
N LYS A 92 -16.50 -4.19 14.77
CA LYS A 92 -15.81 -4.50 16.04
C LYS A 92 -14.91 -3.36 16.52
N GLY A 93 -14.91 -2.21 15.83
CA GLY A 93 -14.19 -1.02 16.23
C GLY A 93 -12.76 -0.91 15.70
N ILE A 94 -12.34 -1.76 14.76
CA ILE A 94 -11.00 -1.72 14.16
C ILE A 94 -11.09 -1.01 12.81
N HIS A 95 -10.41 0.15 12.70
CA HIS A 95 -10.36 0.93 11.46
C HIS A 95 -9.37 0.32 10.46
N ILE A 96 -9.85 -0.15 9.34
CA ILE A 96 -9.04 -0.79 8.31
C ILE A 96 -9.12 0.02 7.02
N ALA A 97 -7.96 0.50 6.54
CA ALA A 97 -7.89 1.32 5.33
C ALA A 97 -6.75 0.91 4.40
N HIS A 98 -6.96 1.17 3.12
CA HIS A 98 -6.01 0.94 2.03
C HIS A 98 -5.54 2.28 1.47
N PHE A 99 -4.21 2.47 1.43
CA PHE A 99 -3.56 3.68 0.93
C PHE A 99 -2.96 3.39 -0.44
N ILE A 100 -3.46 4.04 -1.47
CA ILE A 100 -2.91 3.96 -2.82
C ILE A 100 -1.80 5.02 -2.92
N ILE A 101 -0.54 4.57 -2.93
CA ILE A 101 0.60 5.44 -3.16
C ILE A 101 0.88 5.43 -4.67
N ASP A 102 0.28 6.39 -5.36
CA ASP A 102 0.36 6.49 -6.82
C ASP A 102 1.37 7.56 -7.25
N GLY A 103 2.63 7.21 -7.19
CA GLY A 103 3.74 8.06 -7.55
C GLY A 103 5.06 7.59 -6.94
N VAL A 104 6.12 8.30 -7.24
CA VAL A 104 7.45 8.07 -6.70
C VAL A 104 7.57 8.72 -5.33
N ILE A 105 7.99 7.96 -4.33
CA ILE A 105 8.21 8.48 -2.98
C ILE A 105 9.58 9.14 -2.92
N ASN A 106 9.64 10.39 -2.42
CA ASN A 106 10.87 11.15 -2.19
C ASN A 106 11.62 10.60 -0.97
N GLY A 107 12.26 9.45 -1.14
CA GLY A 107 13.02 8.77 -0.10
C GLY A 107 14.43 8.42 -0.55
N ASP A 108 15.30 8.13 0.41
CA ASP A 108 16.73 7.84 0.20
C ASP A 108 17.01 6.82 -0.90
N LYS A 109 16.17 5.81 -1.04
CA LYS A 109 16.31 4.78 -2.09
C LYS A 109 16.23 5.37 -3.50
N VAL A 110 15.38 6.37 -3.70
CA VAL A 110 15.22 7.03 -4.99
C VAL A 110 16.27 8.12 -5.16
N VAL A 111 16.38 9.00 -4.17
CA VAL A 111 17.29 10.16 -4.25
C VAL A 111 18.75 9.73 -4.35
N LYS A 112 19.19 8.78 -3.53
CA LYS A 112 20.59 8.28 -3.52
C LYS A 112 20.85 7.18 -4.54
N GLY A 113 19.84 6.33 -4.80
CA GLY A 113 19.97 5.19 -5.71
C GLY A 113 19.80 5.56 -7.19
N PHE A 114 19.07 6.64 -7.49
CA PHE A 114 18.75 7.08 -8.86
C PHE A 114 18.71 8.61 -8.95
N PRO A 115 19.83 9.30 -8.69
CA PRO A 115 19.86 10.74 -8.57
C PRO A 115 19.38 11.45 -9.86
N GLU A 116 19.80 11.03 -11.04
CA GLU A 116 19.34 11.60 -12.32
C GLU A 116 17.82 11.47 -12.53
N PHE A 117 17.23 10.37 -12.06
CA PHE A 117 15.79 10.16 -12.14
C PHE A 117 15.05 11.06 -11.14
N ALA A 118 15.56 11.19 -9.92
CA ALA A 118 15.00 12.09 -8.92
C ALA A 118 15.09 13.55 -9.36
N GLU A 119 16.22 13.98 -9.93
CA GLU A 119 16.41 15.32 -10.47
C GLU A 119 15.45 15.62 -11.62
N LYS A 120 15.24 14.65 -12.52
CA LYS A 120 14.29 14.78 -13.62
C LYS A 120 12.84 14.95 -13.16
N LEU A 121 12.44 14.27 -12.08
CA LEU A 121 11.11 14.40 -11.50
C LEU A 121 10.93 15.73 -10.75
N GLY A 122 11.99 16.21 -10.12
CA GLY A 122 11.92 17.36 -9.21
C GLY A 122 11.14 17.05 -7.93
N GLU A 123 11.09 18.02 -7.01
CA GLU A 123 10.36 17.85 -5.74
C GLU A 123 8.85 17.65 -5.95
N GLU A 124 8.25 18.41 -6.88
CA GLU A 124 6.81 18.33 -7.16
C GLU A 124 6.39 17.03 -7.86
N GLY A 125 7.34 16.33 -8.49
CA GLY A 125 7.10 15.04 -9.15
C GLY A 125 7.20 13.83 -8.19
N MET A 126 7.46 14.06 -6.90
CA MET A 126 7.63 13.02 -5.90
C MET A 126 6.76 13.26 -4.68
N LEU A 127 6.24 12.18 -4.10
CA LEU A 127 5.49 12.22 -2.85
C LEU A 127 6.42 12.53 -1.67
N ASN A 128 6.10 13.57 -0.92
CA ASN A 128 6.82 13.94 0.30
C ASN A 128 6.51 12.94 1.43
N LEU A 129 7.55 12.50 2.15
CA LEU A 129 7.43 11.51 3.23
C LEU A 129 6.56 12.00 4.38
N ASP A 130 6.74 13.24 4.81
CA ASP A 130 5.98 13.81 5.93
C ASP A 130 4.51 14.01 5.56
N ALA A 131 4.21 14.40 4.32
CA ALA A 131 2.86 14.53 3.80
C ALA A 131 2.14 13.17 3.76
N ILE A 132 2.84 12.10 3.35
CA ILE A 132 2.32 10.74 3.43
C ILE A 132 2.03 10.38 4.90
N ALA A 133 3.00 10.53 5.79
CA ALA A 133 2.86 10.20 7.22
C ALA A 133 1.71 10.97 7.88
N GLN A 134 1.58 12.27 7.56
CA GLN A 134 0.49 13.11 8.07
C GLN A 134 -0.89 12.61 7.61
N THR A 135 -0.99 12.10 6.37
CA THR A 135 -2.24 11.52 5.88
C THR A 135 -2.61 10.23 6.63
N TYR A 136 -1.63 9.34 6.86
CA TYR A 136 -1.84 8.14 7.69
C TYR A 136 -2.32 8.50 9.09
N TRP A 137 -1.68 9.48 9.71
CA TRP A 137 -2.05 9.95 11.06
C TRP A 137 -3.45 10.57 11.09
N SER A 138 -3.77 11.41 10.12
CA SER A 138 -5.09 12.04 10.01
C SER A 138 -6.21 11.02 9.86
N ILE A 139 -6.00 9.97 9.06
CA ILE A 139 -6.96 8.88 8.89
C ILE A 139 -7.08 8.03 10.18
N HIS A 140 -5.97 7.80 10.88
CA HIS A 140 -6.01 7.14 12.19
C HIS A 140 -6.87 7.90 13.21
N GLN A 141 -6.84 9.23 13.17
CA GLN A 141 -7.57 10.09 14.10
C GLN A 141 -9.06 10.27 13.78
N GLN A 142 -9.55 9.76 12.67
CA GLN A 142 -10.94 9.92 12.24
C GLN A 142 -11.95 9.40 13.27
N ASP A 143 -13.10 10.09 13.33
CA ASP A 143 -14.25 9.61 14.07
C ASP A 143 -14.83 8.34 13.43
N LYS A 144 -15.35 7.44 14.27
CA LYS A 144 -15.91 6.14 13.82
C LYS A 144 -17.09 6.30 12.86
N SER A 145 -17.81 7.42 12.93
CA SER A 145 -18.92 7.72 12.04
C SER A 145 -18.52 8.10 10.61
N ALA A 146 -17.21 8.38 10.39
CA ALA A 146 -16.69 8.88 9.10
C ALA A 146 -15.30 8.31 8.78
N TRP A 147 -15.15 6.99 8.85
CA TRP A 147 -13.89 6.33 8.51
C TRP A 147 -13.63 6.26 7.01
N THR A 148 -12.46 6.70 6.58
CA THR A 148 -11.94 6.48 5.23
C THR A 148 -11.52 5.03 5.08
N HIS A 149 -12.07 4.33 4.09
CA HIS A 149 -11.64 2.97 3.76
C HIS A 149 -10.52 2.94 2.73
N GLU A 150 -10.54 3.82 1.76
CA GLU A 150 -9.51 3.89 0.71
C GLU A 150 -9.18 5.35 0.41
N VAL A 151 -7.88 5.63 0.25
CA VAL A 151 -7.36 6.95 -0.08
C VAL A 151 -6.27 6.84 -1.14
N ASP A 152 -6.27 7.76 -2.09
CA ASP A 152 -5.30 7.87 -3.18
C ASP A 152 -4.40 9.09 -2.95
N LEU A 153 -3.10 8.84 -2.85
CA LEU A 153 -2.06 9.86 -2.68
C LEU A 153 -1.17 9.88 -3.91
N ARG A 154 -1.05 11.05 -4.52
CA ARG A 154 -0.22 11.27 -5.70
C ARG A 154 0.33 12.69 -5.74
N PRO A 155 1.47 12.94 -6.40
CA PRO A 155 1.86 14.29 -6.75
C PRO A 155 0.80 14.96 -7.61
N ASN A 156 0.62 16.28 -7.46
CA ASN A 156 -0.38 17.04 -8.21
C ASN A 156 -0.17 17.02 -9.73
N ILE A 157 1.05 16.77 -10.18
CA ILE A 157 1.42 16.67 -11.59
C ILE A 157 1.41 15.23 -12.14
N GLU A 158 1.16 14.22 -11.31
CA GLU A 158 1.09 12.81 -11.77
C GLU A 158 -0.20 12.62 -12.61
N PRO A 159 -0.08 12.17 -13.87
CA PRO A 159 -1.25 11.94 -14.71
C PRO A 159 -2.07 10.73 -14.23
N PHE A 160 -3.37 10.85 -14.40
CA PHE A 160 -4.33 9.76 -14.12
C PHE A 160 -4.29 8.65 -15.15
#